data_6b5a7095acb69471cdef3f2a5830de34
#
_entry.id   6b5a7095acb69471cdef3f2a5830de34
#
_cell.length_a   1.000
_cell.length_b   1.000
_cell.length_c   1.000
_cell.angle_alpha   90.00
_cell.angle_beta   90.00
_cell.angle_gamma   90.00
#
_symmetry.space_group_name_H-M   'P 1'
#
loop_
_entity.id
_entity.type
_entity.pdbx_description
1 polymer ?
#
loop_
_entity_poly.entity_id
_entity_poly.type
_entity_poly.pdbx_seq_one_letter_code
_entity_poly.pdbx_strand_id
1 'polypeptide(L)'
;MHPLERELEEFLARLVPSIDAGWEGATPDEITELEALAGRPLPPFYYWFLARMGRYMGALNFASVDFSPARIKACYQEEIEEPSPRYLLIGYENDPVVPMHTWYDLDSPLRGDALVLSRCIGDPLMQLEFETFREMLAWKAMRNFKVEVLPVRCEGSFKSDGDDVRALLDRAIESLGFDQPVPTGSFCGIFDRTDAAMTCSVAPRNTPEQVLFFDLAGNDIGTLRRILGVIAKELEVEVEAWHR
;
A
#
# COMPACT_ATOMS: atom_id res chain seq x y z
N MET A 1 -2.84 6.13 -21.55
CA MET A 1 -2.61 5.41 -20.29
C MET A 1 -1.10 5.27 -20.08
N HIS A 2 -0.60 5.72 -18.96
CA HIS A 2 0.82 5.63 -18.61
C HIS A 2 1.21 4.15 -18.44
N PRO A 3 2.45 3.72 -18.77
CA PRO A 3 2.88 2.32 -18.60
C PRO A 3 2.64 1.75 -17.20
N LEU A 4 2.87 2.55 -16.15
CA LEU A 4 2.68 2.12 -14.75
C LEU A 4 1.22 1.87 -14.36
N GLU A 5 0.27 2.58 -14.97
CA GLU A 5 -1.17 2.38 -14.76
C GLU A 5 -1.60 1.03 -15.35
N ARG A 6 -1.12 0.72 -16.58
CA ARG A 6 -1.38 -0.55 -17.24
C ARG A 6 -0.78 -1.74 -16.47
N GLU A 7 0.44 -1.59 -15.96
CA GLU A 7 1.09 -2.63 -15.16
C GLU A 7 0.28 -2.96 -13.89
N LEU A 8 -0.26 -1.95 -13.21
CA LEU A 8 -1.14 -2.16 -12.05
C LEU A 8 -2.45 -2.85 -12.46
N GLU A 9 -3.12 -2.40 -13.53
CA GLU A 9 -4.36 -3.04 -14.01
C GLU A 9 -4.12 -4.52 -14.36
N GLU A 10 -3.04 -4.83 -15.08
CA GLU A 10 -2.67 -6.20 -15.44
C GLU A 10 -2.36 -7.05 -14.19
N PHE A 11 -1.72 -6.47 -13.20
CA PHE A 11 -1.47 -7.13 -11.91
C PHE A 11 -2.78 -7.41 -11.16
N LEU A 12 -3.65 -6.42 -11.02
CA LEU A 12 -4.94 -6.56 -10.35
C LEU A 12 -5.82 -7.60 -11.04
N ALA A 13 -5.88 -7.61 -12.39
CA ALA A 13 -6.65 -8.58 -13.15
C ALA A 13 -6.12 -10.01 -13.02
N ARG A 14 -4.83 -10.21 -12.77
CA ARG A 14 -4.26 -11.53 -12.45
C ARG A 14 -4.68 -12.04 -11.08
N LEU A 15 -4.78 -11.13 -10.09
CA LEU A 15 -5.23 -11.50 -8.75
C LEU A 15 -6.73 -11.78 -8.69
N VAL A 16 -7.53 -10.93 -9.33
CA VAL A 16 -9.00 -11.04 -9.35
C VAL A 16 -9.50 -10.78 -10.78
N PRO A 17 -9.85 -11.82 -11.53
CA PRO A 17 -10.43 -11.64 -12.86
C PRO A 17 -11.65 -10.73 -12.82
N SER A 18 -11.73 -9.78 -13.78
CA SER A 18 -12.81 -8.79 -13.87
C SER A 18 -12.92 -7.86 -12.64
N ILE A 19 -11.83 -7.58 -11.94
CA ILE A 19 -11.81 -6.69 -10.77
C ILE A 19 -12.37 -5.30 -11.10
N ASP A 20 -12.18 -4.84 -12.33
CA ASP A 20 -12.62 -3.55 -12.85
C ASP A 20 -14.14 -3.48 -13.12
N ALA A 21 -14.84 -4.62 -13.19
CA ALA A 21 -16.28 -4.66 -13.46
C ALA A 21 -17.13 -3.95 -12.38
N GLY A 22 -16.60 -3.78 -11.18
CA GLY A 22 -17.23 -3.07 -10.08
C GLY A 22 -16.71 -1.67 -9.85
N TRP A 23 -15.83 -1.15 -10.70
CA TRP A 23 -15.28 0.20 -10.51
C TRP A 23 -16.24 1.28 -10.97
N GLU A 24 -16.35 2.34 -10.17
CA GLU A 24 -17.09 3.54 -10.50
C GLU A 24 -16.20 4.78 -10.38
N GLY A 25 -15.96 5.44 -11.51
CA GLY A 25 -15.13 6.65 -11.56
C GLY A 25 -15.84 7.89 -11.01
N ALA A 26 -15.05 8.83 -10.52
CA ALA A 26 -15.50 10.18 -10.23
C ALA A 26 -15.82 10.94 -11.52
N THR A 27 -16.75 11.89 -11.43
CA THR A 27 -17.04 12.79 -12.55
C THR A 27 -15.91 13.81 -12.74
N PRO A 28 -15.79 14.40 -13.96
CA PRO A 28 -14.84 15.48 -14.19
C PRO A 28 -14.99 16.66 -13.22
N ASP A 29 -16.22 17.01 -12.83
CA ASP A 29 -16.50 18.09 -11.89
C ASP A 29 -15.97 17.76 -10.48
N GLU A 30 -16.17 16.52 -9.99
CA GLU A 30 -15.63 16.08 -8.71
C GLU A 30 -14.09 16.10 -8.68
N ILE A 31 -13.46 15.72 -9.78
CA ILE A 31 -11.99 15.77 -9.91
C ILE A 31 -11.50 17.22 -9.90
N THR A 32 -12.20 18.12 -10.64
CA THR A 32 -11.88 19.55 -10.67
C THR A 32 -12.01 20.19 -9.28
N GLU A 33 -13.02 19.80 -8.50
CA GLU A 33 -13.18 20.27 -7.13
C GLU A 33 -12.03 19.83 -6.22
N LEU A 34 -11.51 18.60 -6.37
CA LEU A 34 -10.31 18.13 -5.65
C LEU A 34 -9.04 18.87 -6.09
N GLU A 35 -8.88 19.19 -7.37
CA GLU A 35 -7.78 20.03 -7.86
C GLU A 35 -7.82 21.43 -7.25
N ALA A 36 -9.03 21.99 -7.11
CA ALA A 36 -9.21 23.28 -6.45
C ALA A 36 -8.82 23.22 -4.95
N LEU A 37 -9.15 22.14 -4.25
CA LEU A 37 -8.73 21.92 -2.86
C LEU A 37 -7.19 21.75 -2.72
N ALA A 38 -6.57 21.03 -3.66
CA ALA A 38 -5.11 20.87 -3.73
C ALA A 38 -4.37 22.17 -4.10
N GLY A 39 -5.06 23.14 -4.72
CA GLY A 39 -4.48 24.38 -5.24
C GLY A 39 -3.47 24.18 -6.38
N ARG A 40 -3.42 23.00 -6.97
CA ARG A 40 -2.53 22.59 -8.06
C ARG A 40 -3.07 21.37 -8.81
N PRO A 41 -2.58 21.05 -10.02
CA PRO A 41 -2.94 19.81 -10.72
C PRO A 41 -2.63 18.57 -9.87
N LEU A 42 -3.55 17.61 -9.89
CA LEU A 42 -3.37 16.33 -9.21
C LEU A 42 -2.27 15.49 -9.88
N PRO A 43 -1.55 14.63 -9.13
CA PRO A 43 -0.64 13.65 -9.72
C PRO A 43 -1.35 12.83 -10.80
N PRO A 44 -0.72 12.55 -11.96
CA PRO A 44 -1.34 11.79 -13.05
C PRO A 44 -1.94 10.46 -12.63
N PHE A 45 -1.27 9.71 -11.74
CA PHE A 45 -1.76 8.45 -11.22
C PHE A 45 -3.04 8.65 -10.39
N TYR A 46 -3.10 9.69 -9.54
CA TYR A 46 -4.30 9.95 -8.75
C TYR A 46 -5.48 10.37 -9.62
N TYR A 47 -5.23 11.17 -10.65
CA TYR A 47 -6.25 11.49 -11.65
C TYR A 47 -6.80 10.22 -12.31
N TRP A 48 -5.92 9.30 -12.75
CA TRP A 48 -6.30 8.01 -13.30
C TRP A 48 -7.14 7.19 -12.30
N PHE A 49 -6.70 7.11 -11.04
CA PHE A 49 -7.43 6.41 -9.99
C PHE A 49 -8.84 6.98 -9.80
N LEU A 50 -8.97 8.30 -9.67
CA LEU A 50 -10.26 8.96 -9.51
C LEU A 50 -11.18 8.71 -10.71
N ALA A 51 -10.67 8.82 -11.92
CA ALA A 51 -11.45 8.60 -13.15
C ALA A 51 -11.94 7.16 -13.32
N ARG A 52 -11.29 6.17 -12.69
CA ARG A 52 -11.61 4.73 -12.81
C ARG A 52 -12.40 4.20 -11.64
N MET A 53 -12.04 4.56 -10.41
CA MET A 53 -12.55 3.96 -9.19
C MET A 53 -12.74 4.97 -8.03
N GLY A 54 -12.76 6.25 -8.34
CA GLY A 54 -12.84 7.31 -7.33
C GLY A 54 -14.15 7.33 -6.53
N ARG A 55 -15.25 6.79 -7.05
CA ARG A 55 -16.50 6.65 -6.31
C ARG A 55 -16.67 5.28 -5.66
N TYR A 56 -16.20 4.24 -6.34
CA TYR A 56 -16.26 2.88 -5.83
C TYR A 56 -15.17 2.01 -6.45
N MET A 57 -14.44 1.31 -5.60
CA MET A 57 -13.28 0.50 -5.99
C MET A 57 -13.62 -0.99 -6.21
N GLY A 58 -14.92 -1.35 -6.17
CA GLY A 58 -15.33 -2.73 -6.32
C GLY A 58 -14.73 -3.64 -5.25
N ALA A 59 -14.20 -4.79 -5.68
CA ALA A 59 -13.57 -5.76 -4.79
C ALA A 59 -12.29 -5.24 -4.11
N LEU A 60 -11.63 -4.22 -4.67
CA LEU A 60 -10.42 -3.61 -4.09
C LEU A 60 -10.73 -2.67 -2.92
N ASN A 61 -12.01 -2.49 -2.57
CA ASN A 61 -12.41 -1.56 -1.52
C ASN A 61 -11.69 -1.84 -0.19
N PHE A 62 -11.28 -0.77 0.47
CA PHE A 62 -10.69 -0.81 1.82
C PHE A 62 -11.84 -0.72 2.82
N ALA A 63 -11.93 -1.67 3.75
CA ALA A 63 -13.10 -1.80 4.63
C ALA A 63 -13.37 -0.55 5.49
N SER A 64 -12.31 0.16 5.89
CA SER A 64 -12.40 1.30 6.80
C SER A 64 -12.07 2.65 6.15
N VAL A 65 -11.41 2.66 4.98
CA VAL A 65 -10.97 3.90 4.33
C VAL A 65 -11.86 4.26 3.15
N ASP A 66 -12.42 5.46 3.17
CA ASP A 66 -13.20 6.04 2.07
C ASP A 66 -12.32 6.98 1.23
N PHE A 67 -12.10 6.63 -0.04
CA PHE A 67 -11.31 7.40 -1.00
C PHE A 67 -12.19 8.26 -1.92
N SER A 68 -13.50 8.33 -1.65
CA SER A 68 -14.41 9.07 -2.55
C SER A 68 -14.18 10.58 -2.48
N PRO A 69 -14.23 11.29 -3.62
CA PRO A 69 -14.19 12.75 -3.65
C PRO A 69 -15.22 13.40 -2.73
N ALA A 70 -16.41 12.80 -2.63
CA ALA A 70 -17.48 13.30 -1.80
C ALA A 70 -17.07 13.31 -0.31
N ARG A 71 -16.48 12.22 0.19
CA ARG A 71 -16.03 12.15 1.59
C ARG A 71 -14.85 13.06 1.86
N ILE A 72 -13.87 13.08 0.95
CA ILE A 72 -12.71 13.97 1.06
C ILE A 72 -13.18 15.43 1.15
N LYS A 73 -14.05 15.86 0.24
CA LYS A 73 -14.59 17.21 0.23
C LYS A 73 -15.37 17.52 1.51
N ALA A 74 -16.21 16.60 1.98
CA ALA A 74 -16.95 16.77 3.23
C ALA A 74 -16.04 17.01 4.43
N CYS A 75 -14.89 16.32 4.50
CA CYS A 75 -13.91 16.50 5.55
C CYS A 75 -13.39 17.95 5.67
N TYR A 76 -13.12 18.59 4.53
CA TYR A 76 -12.72 20.01 4.50
C TYR A 76 -13.90 20.97 4.76
N GLN A 77 -15.10 20.65 4.29
CA GLN A 77 -16.30 21.46 4.53
C GLN A 77 -16.78 21.42 5.97
N GLU A 78 -16.59 20.29 6.65
CA GLU A 78 -16.90 20.07 8.07
C GLU A 78 -15.78 20.58 9.01
N GLU A 79 -14.73 21.21 8.46
CA GLU A 79 -13.58 21.73 9.18
C GLU A 79 -12.85 20.67 10.03
N ILE A 80 -12.96 19.38 9.64
CA ILE A 80 -12.20 18.28 10.26
C ILE A 80 -10.72 18.44 9.94
N GLU A 81 -10.41 18.87 8.70
CA GLU A 81 -9.06 19.15 8.24
C GLU A 81 -9.00 20.47 7.49
N GLU A 82 -7.87 21.17 7.63
CA GLU A 82 -7.62 22.43 6.93
C GLU A 82 -6.94 22.18 5.56
N PRO A 83 -7.32 22.93 4.51
CA PRO A 83 -6.62 22.87 3.23
C PRO A 83 -5.14 23.21 3.36
N SER A 84 -4.28 22.41 2.74
CA SER A 84 -2.83 22.64 2.72
C SER A 84 -2.33 22.59 1.27
N PRO A 85 -1.44 23.51 0.85
CA PRO A 85 -0.84 23.47 -0.48
C PRO A 85 0.11 22.30 -0.67
N ARG A 86 0.59 21.70 0.43
CA ARG A 86 1.51 20.56 0.43
C ARG A 86 0.80 19.23 0.61
N TYR A 87 -0.17 19.15 1.50
CA TYR A 87 -0.81 17.90 1.87
C TYR A 87 -2.24 17.84 1.38
N LEU A 88 -2.58 16.80 0.62
CA LEU A 88 -3.93 16.52 0.16
C LEU A 88 -4.44 15.26 0.86
N LEU A 89 -5.58 15.36 1.55
CA LEU A 89 -6.30 14.18 2.02
C LEU A 89 -6.77 13.37 0.80
N ILE A 90 -6.42 12.08 0.76
CA ILE A 90 -6.83 11.17 -0.31
C ILE A 90 -7.65 9.99 0.18
N GLY A 91 -7.63 9.70 1.49
CA GLY A 91 -8.42 8.63 2.09
C GLY A 91 -8.83 8.98 3.52
N TYR A 92 -10.11 8.91 3.80
CA TYR A 92 -10.69 9.16 5.11
C TYR A 92 -10.91 7.84 5.84
N GLU A 93 -10.22 7.64 6.97
CA GLU A 93 -10.42 6.47 7.83
C GLU A 93 -11.68 6.64 8.68
N ASN A 94 -12.58 5.66 8.60
CA ASN A 94 -13.83 5.63 9.34
C ASN A 94 -13.74 4.91 10.70
N ASP A 95 -12.59 4.29 11.02
CA ASP A 95 -12.38 3.66 12.33
C ASP A 95 -12.29 4.75 13.41
N PRO A 96 -13.24 4.79 14.37
CA PRO A 96 -13.24 5.81 15.41
C PRO A 96 -12.16 5.59 16.49
N VAL A 97 -11.54 4.41 16.53
CA VAL A 97 -10.54 4.05 17.56
C VAL A 97 -9.15 4.52 17.15
N VAL A 98 -8.80 4.34 15.87
CA VAL A 98 -7.51 4.75 15.31
C VAL A 98 -7.74 5.42 13.95
N PRO A 99 -8.24 6.67 13.93
CA PRO A 99 -8.57 7.35 12.68
C PRO A 99 -7.30 7.85 11.96
N MET A 100 -6.63 6.92 11.26
CA MET A 100 -5.41 7.19 10.49
C MET A 100 -5.78 7.56 9.06
N HIS A 101 -5.91 8.85 8.79
CA HIS A 101 -6.21 9.33 7.44
C HIS A 101 -5.02 9.19 6.51
N THR A 102 -5.30 8.96 5.23
CA THR A 102 -4.29 8.82 4.16
C THR A 102 -4.12 10.13 3.39
N TRP A 103 -2.87 10.56 3.22
CA TRP A 103 -2.49 11.84 2.64
C TRP A 103 -1.48 11.69 1.52
N TYR A 104 -1.52 12.58 0.54
CA TYR A 104 -0.40 12.85 -0.35
C TYR A 104 0.49 13.96 0.18
N ASP A 105 1.80 13.81 0.06
CA ASP A 105 2.76 14.91 0.06
C ASP A 105 3.00 15.38 -1.39
N LEU A 106 2.29 16.42 -1.81
CA LEU A 106 2.35 16.95 -3.17
C LEU A 106 3.70 17.62 -3.50
N ASP A 107 4.53 17.92 -2.51
CA ASP A 107 5.89 18.44 -2.69
C ASP A 107 6.93 17.32 -2.88
N SER A 108 6.49 16.07 -2.79
CA SER A 108 7.32 14.87 -3.01
C SER A 108 6.77 14.02 -4.17
N PRO A 109 6.75 14.57 -5.41
CA PRO A 109 6.27 13.82 -6.57
C PRO A 109 7.25 12.72 -6.97
N LEU A 110 6.73 11.55 -7.34
CA LEU A 110 7.52 10.40 -7.76
C LEU A 110 6.83 9.63 -8.89
N ARG A 111 7.44 9.55 -10.06
CA ARG A 111 6.97 8.74 -11.22
C ARG A 111 5.52 8.99 -11.63
N GLY A 112 5.07 10.26 -11.57
CA GLY A 112 3.70 10.65 -11.91
C GLY A 112 2.68 10.38 -10.79
N ASP A 113 3.14 10.09 -9.61
CA ASP A 113 2.40 9.89 -8.38
C ASP A 113 3.01 10.77 -7.26
N ALA A 114 2.69 10.56 -6.00
CA ALA A 114 3.27 11.28 -4.87
C ALA A 114 3.40 10.38 -3.64
N LEU A 115 4.21 10.84 -2.69
CA LEU A 115 4.47 10.15 -1.43
C LEU A 115 3.18 10.03 -0.62
N VAL A 116 2.91 8.83 -0.10
CA VAL A 116 1.73 8.52 0.73
C VAL A 116 2.12 8.53 2.20
N LEU A 117 1.37 9.31 2.96
CA LEU A 117 1.53 9.48 4.39
C LEU A 117 0.26 9.07 5.12
N SER A 118 0.38 8.73 6.39
CA SER A 118 -0.76 8.61 7.31
C SER A 118 -0.65 9.60 8.46
N ARG A 119 -1.80 10.00 8.99
CA ARG A 119 -1.87 10.88 10.15
C ARG A 119 -3.15 10.64 10.95
N CYS A 120 -3.02 10.53 12.25
CA CYS A 120 -4.16 10.52 13.16
C CYS A 120 -4.79 11.93 13.27
N ILE A 121 -6.10 12.01 13.40
CA ILE A 121 -6.80 13.29 13.60
C ILE A 121 -6.23 14.01 14.83
N GLY A 122 -5.89 15.29 14.66
CA GLY A 122 -5.35 16.13 15.73
C GLY A 122 -3.87 15.88 16.07
N ASP A 123 -3.19 14.91 15.44
CA ASP A 123 -1.74 14.73 15.57
C ASP A 123 -1.03 15.50 14.44
N PRO A 124 -0.05 16.38 14.74
CA PRO A 124 0.71 17.03 13.70
C PRO A 124 1.71 16.12 12.99
N LEU A 125 1.98 14.93 13.52
CA LEU A 125 2.99 14.02 13.00
C LEU A 125 2.47 13.22 11.79
N MET A 126 3.06 13.46 10.62
CA MET A 126 2.87 12.65 9.43
C MET A 126 3.79 11.44 9.48
N GLN A 127 3.23 10.24 9.27
CA GLN A 127 3.96 8.98 9.16
C GLN A 127 4.04 8.58 7.70
N LEU A 128 5.23 8.17 7.27
CA LEU A 128 5.46 7.72 5.91
C LEU A 128 5.02 6.27 5.75
N GLU A 129 4.15 6.01 4.77
CA GLU A 129 3.57 4.70 4.53
C GLU A 129 4.10 4.06 3.23
N PHE A 130 3.99 4.76 2.10
CA PHE A 130 4.38 4.27 0.78
C PHE A 130 5.04 5.36 -0.04
N GLU A 131 5.94 4.97 -0.96
CA GLU A 131 6.54 5.92 -1.90
C GLU A 131 5.50 6.44 -2.91
N THR A 132 4.48 5.63 -3.23
CA THR A 132 3.41 6.00 -4.16
C THR A 132 2.08 5.37 -3.76
N PHE A 133 0.99 5.99 -4.16
CA PHE A 133 -0.35 5.43 -3.97
C PHE A 133 -0.56 4.16 -4.81
N ARG A 134 0.07 4.10 -5.98
CA ARG A 134 0.10 2.90 -6.80
C ARG A 134 0.67 1.68 -6.05
N GLU A 135 1.76 1.87 -5.31
CA GLU A 135 2.35 0.81 -4.47
C GLU A 135 1.41 0.39 -3.35
N MET A 136 0.76 1.35 -2.71
CA MET A 136 -0.23 1.08 -1.66
C MET A 136 -1.38 0.21 -2.20
N LEU A 137 -1.94 0.54 -3.38
CA LEU A 137 -3.01 -0.25 -3.99
C LEU A 137 -2.55 -1.68 -4.35
N ALA A 138 -1.35 -1.81 -4.94
CA ALA A 138 -0.78 -3.10 -5.29
C ALA A 138 -0.49 -3.96 -4.06
N TRP A 139 0.09 -3.37 -3.02
CA TRP A 139 0.40 -4.04 -1.75
C TRP A 139 -0.87 -4.56 -1.08
N LYS A 140 -1.91 -3.72 -1.02
CA LYS A 140 -3.20 -4.10 -0.43
C LYS A 140 -3.89 -5.20 -1.22
N ALA A 141 -3.86 -5.11 -2.55
CA ALA A 141 -4.42 -6.14 -3.41
C ALA A 141 -3.71 -7.48 -3.22
N MET A 142 -2.37 -7.50 -3.20
CA MET A 142 -1.59 -8.71 -2.96
C MET A 142 -1.93 -9.33 -1.61
N ARG A 143 -2.00 -8.52 -0.57
CA ARG A 143 -2.36 -8.97 0.77
C ARG A 143 -3.75 -9.61 0.78
N ASN A 144 -4.78 -8.88 0.34
CA ASN A 144 -6.17 -9.31 0.45
C ASN A 144 -6.51 -10.50 -0.46
N PHE A 145 -5.99 -10.52 -1.70
CA PHE A 145 -6.41 -11.48 -2.71
C PHE A 145 -5.45 -12.65 -2.91
N LYS A 146 -4.28 -12.61 -2.30
CA LYS A 146 -3.33 -13.72 -2.37
C LYS A 146 -2.82 -14.15 -1.01
N VAL A 147 -2.23 -13.25 -0.22
CA VAL A 147 -1.64 -13.61 1.08
C VAL A 147 -2.70 -14.11 2.06
N GLU A 148 -3.81 -13.40 2.20
CA GLU A 148 -4.90 -13.78 3.13
C GLU A 148 -5.72 -15.00 2.65
N VAL A 149 -5.60 -15.37 1.37
CA VAL A 149 -6.37 -16.49 0.77
C VAL A 149 -5.62 -17.81 0.79
N LEU A 150 -4.28 -17.78 0.88
CA LEU A 150 -3.47 -19.00 0.95
C LEU A 150 -3.68 -19.74 2.28
N PRO A 151 -3.64 -21.09 2.27
CA PRO A 151 -4.11 -21.92 3.38
C PRO A 151 -3.25 -21.83 4.65
N VAL A 152 -2.00 -21.41 4.54
CA VAL A 152 -1.10 -21.23 5.69
C VAL A 152 -0.45 -19.87 5.60
N ARG A 153 -0.47 -19.13 6.69
CA ARG A 153 0.16 -17.81 6.78
C ARG A 153 0.98 -17.69 8.08
N CYS A 154 2.05 -16.91 8.04
CA CYS A 154 2.73 -16.39 9.22
C CYS A 154 3.03 -14.92 9.06
N GLU A 155 3.05 -14.23 10.17
CA GLU A 155 3.41 -12.81 10.27
C GLU A 155 4.53 -12.63 11.28
N GLY A 156 5.30 -11.54 11.11
CA GLY A 156 6.44 -11.25 11.96
C GLY A 156 7.28 -10.10 11.44
N SER A 157 8.55 -10.07 11.83
CA SER A 157 9.48 -9.02 11.46
C SER A 157 10.85 -9.53 11.02
N PHE A 158 11.49 -8.74 10.14
CA PHE A 158 12.89 -8.88 9.75
C PHE A 158 13.69 -7.72 10.32
N LYS A 159 14.86 -8.00 10.87
CA LYS A 159 15.78 -7.01 11.45
C LYS A 159 17.21 -7.27 10.97
N SER A 160 18.05 -6.25 11.04
CA SER A 160 19.48 -6.35 10.78
C SER A 160 20.27 -5.40 11.68
N ASP A 161 21.46 -5.82 12.12
CA ASP A 161 22.39 -5.02 12.91
C ASP A 161 23.17 -4.05 12.02
N GLY A 162 22.50 -2.97 11.55
CA GLY A 162 23.16 -1.85 10.88
C GLY A 162 23.18 -1.90 9.35
N ASP A 163 22.77 -2.99 8.72
CA ASP A 163 22.63 -3.10 7.27
C ASP A 163 21.22 -2.74 6.80
N ASP A 164 21.09 -2.41 5.51
CA ASP A 164 19.79 -2.17 4.87
C ASP A 164 18.99 -3.48 4.80
N VAL A 165 18.01 -3.62 5.72
CA VAL A 165 17.13 -4.80 5.83
C VAL A 165 16.43 -5.10 4.51
N ARG A 166 15.99 -4.04 3.77
CA ARG A 166 15.31 -4.22 2.51
C ARG A 166 16.24 -4.79 1.43
N ALA A 167 17.45 -4.29 1.31
CA ALA A 167 18.42 -4.80 0.35
C ALA A 167 18.85 -6.24 0.64
N LEU A 168 18.96 -6.60 1.92
CA LEU A 168 19.23 -7.98 2.34
C LEU A 168 18.06 -8.90 1.98
N LEU A 169 16.82 -8.47 2.26
CA LEU A 169 15.63 -9.23 1.92
C LEU A 169 15.50 -9.44 0.41
N ASP A 170 15.71 -8.41 -0.41
CA ASP A 170 15.59 -8.50 -1.87
C ASP A 170 16.54 -9.57 -2.44
N ARG A 171 17.79 -9.65 -1.95
CA ARG A 171 18.73 -10.71 -2.35
C ARG A 171 18.27 -12.12 -1.94
N ALA A 172 17.77 -12.26 -0.73
CA ALA A 172 17.25 -13.56 -0.27
C ALA A 172 16.04 -14.00 -1.09
N ILE A 173 15.11 -13.11 -1.36
CA ILE A 173 13.89 -13.32 -2.16
C ILE A 173 14.21 -13.70 -3.61
N GLU A 174 15.17 -13.02 -4.24
CA GLU A 174 15.65 -13.37 -5.58
C GLU A 174 16.20 -14.80 -5.62
N SER A 175 17.02 -15.18 -4.61
CA SER A 175 17.57 -16.55 -4.50
C SER A 175 16.50 -17.63 -4.29
N LEU A 176 15.34 -17.25 -3.73
CA LEU A 176 14.20 -18.12 -3.49
C LEU A 176 13.25 -18.24 -4.70
N GLY A 177 13.53 -17.49 -5.78
CA GLY A 177 12.75 -17.53 -7.02
C GLY A 177 11.37 -16.85 -6.88
N PHE A 178 11.27 -15.82 -6.06
CA PHE A 178 10.10 -14.94 -6.08
C PHE A 178 10.22 -13.90 -7.19
N ASP A 179 9.10 -13.63 -7.83
CA ASP A 179 8.93 -12.48 -8.71
C ASP A 179 8.44 -11.27 -7.91
N GLN A 180 8.80 -10.07 -8.39
CA GLN A 180 8.24 -8.81 -7.91
C GLN A 180 7.26 -8.29 -8.97
N PRO A 181 5.95 -8.59 -8.84
CA PRO A 181 4.97 -8.38 -9.92
C PRO A 181 4.67 -6.91 -10.20
N VAL A 182 4.93 -6.03 -9.24
CA VAL A 182 4.87 -4.58 -9.35
C VAL A 182 6.11 -4.01 -8.66
N PRO A 183 6.89 -3.14 -9.32
CA PRO A 183 8.03 -2.51 -8.68
C PRO A 183 7.59 -1.69 -7.46
N THR A 184 8.25 -1.91 -6.34
CA THR A 184 8.05 -1.18 -5.09
C THR A 184 9.32 -0.47 -4.67
N GLY A 185 9.19 0.62 -3.93
CA GLY A 185 10.29 1.34 -3.32
C GLY A 185 10.79 0.70 -2.02
N SER A 186 11.43 1.52 -1.18
CA SER A 186 12.08 1.07 0.04
C SER A 186 11.13 0.77 1.20
N PHE A 187 9.87 1.27 1.15
CA PHE A 187 8.94 1.20 2.27
C PHE A 187 8.05 -0.04 2.28
N CYS A 188 7.90 -0.70 1.15
CA CYS A 188 7.12 -1.93 1.07
C CYS A 188 7.71 -2.91 0.06
N GLY A 189 7.28 -4.18 0.14
CA GLY A 189 7.62 -5.22 -0.81
C GLY A 189 6.41 -6.07 -1.16
N ILE A 190 6.37 -6.53 -2.41
CA ILE A 190 5.35 -7.42 -2.94
C ILE A 190 6.07 -8.53 -3.67
N PHE A 191 5.96 -9.75 -3.19
CA PHE A 191 6.69 -10.89 -3.72
C PHE A 191 5.75 -12.06 -3.99
N ASP A 192 5.83 -12.60 -5.19
CA ASP A 192 4.95 -13.63 -5.70
C ASP A 192 5.71 -14.84 -6.19
N ARG A 193 5.22 -16.03 -5.83
CA ARG A 193 5.69 -17.33 -6.30
C ARG A 193 4.50 -18.26 -6.45
N THR A 194 4.63 -19.31 -7.24
CA THR A 194 3.53 -20.25 -7.52
C THR A 194 2.97 -20.93 -6.27
N ASP A 195 3.79 -21.15 -5.23
CA ASP A 195 3.46 -21.88 -4.00
C ASP A 195 3.48 -21.00 -2.73
N ALA A 196 3.86 -19.73 -2.85
CA ALA A 196 3.95 -18.77 -1.74
C ALA A 196 3.79 -17.33 -2.22
N ALA A 197 3.39 -16.46 -1.32
CA ALA A 197 3.31 -15.02 -1.52
C ALA A 197 3.73 -14.28 -0.26
N MET A 198 4.36 -13.12 -0.41
CA MET A 198 4.77 -12.30 0.74
C MET A 198 4.52 -10.82 0.44
N THR A 199 4.04 -10.11 1.45
CA THR A 199 4.09 -8.66 1.53
C THR A 199 4.93 -8.23 2.71
N CYS A 200 5.64 -7.11 2.59
CA CYS A 200 6.33 -6.49 3.72
C CYS A 200 6.14 -4.98 3.70
N SER A 201 6.31 -4.36 4.86
CA SER A 201 6.30 -2.90 5.03
C SER A 201 7.24 -2.47 6.15
N VAL A 202 7.80 -1.28 6.03
CA VAL A 202 8.67 -0.70 7.07
C VAL A 202 7.83 -0.35 8.29
N ALA A 203 8.39 -0.59 9.49
CA ALA A 203 7.79 -0.09 10.73
C ALA A 203 7.68 1.44 10.71
N PRO A 204 6.65 2.02 11.36
CA PRO A 204 6.57 3.47 11.54
C PRO A 204 7.89 4.02 12.09
N ARG A 205 8.36 5.15 11.53
CA ARG A 205 9.72 5.72 11.74
C ARG A 205 10.14 6.04 13.19
N ASN A 206 9.33 5.74 14.18
CA ASN A 206 9.68 5.96 15.59
C ASN A 206 10.53 4.83 16.19
N THR A 207 10.84 3.78 15.43
CA THR A 207 11.79 2.75 15.84
C THR A 207 13.19 3.09 15.33
N PRO A 208 14.22 3.12 16.22
CA PRO A 208 15.60 3.40 15.82
C PRO A 208 16.22 2.30 14.94
N GLU A 209 15.62 1.15 14.90
CA GLU A 209 16.04 -0.02 14.11
C GLU A 209 15.23 -0.07 12.81
N GLN A 210 15.90 -0.42 11.71
CA GLN A 210 15.22 -0.74 10.46
C GLN A 210 14.51 -2.08 10.59
N VAL A 211 13.21 -2.05 10.85
CA VAL A 211 12.37 -3.24 10.97
C VAL A 211 11.42 -3.29 9.79
N LEU A 212 11.37 -4.44 9.12
CA LEU A 212 10.35 -4.76 8.12
C LEU A 212 9.36 -5.75 8.71
N PHE A 213 8.11 -5.39 8.84
CA PHE A 213 7.03 -6.33 9.10
C PHE A 213 6.69 -7.11 7.83
N PHE A 214 6.36 -8.38 7.97
CA PHE A 214 5.99 -9.24 6.86
C PHE A 214 4.72 -10.05 7.13
N ASP A 215 3.97 -10.30 6.07
CA ASP A 215 2.97 -11.36 5.97
C ASP A 215 3.46 -12.34 4.88
N LEU A 216 3.75 -13.57 5.24
CA LEU A 216 4.18 -14.64 4.34
C LEU A 216 3.13 -15.76 4.35
N ALA A 217 2.62 -16.12 3.18
CA ALA A 217 1.64 -17.18 3.02
C ALA A 217 2.04 -18.20 1.97
N GLY A 218 1.48 -19.42 2.06
CA GLY A 218 1.80 -20.48 1.12
C GLY A 218 0.90 -21.71 1.25
N ASN A 219 1.17 -22.71 0.41
CA ASN A 219 0.35 -23.91 0.34
C ASN A 219 0.55 -24.83 1.55
N ASP A 220 1.72 -24.80 2.20
CA ASP A 220 2.05 -25.64 3.35
C ASP A 220 3.11 -25.00 4.25
N ILE A 221 3.10 -25.41 5.52
CA ILE A 221 4.01 -24.89 6.56
C ILE A 221 5.48 -25.23 6.30
N GLY A 222 5.76 -26.34 5.63
CA GLY A 222 7.13 -26.76 5.31
C GLY A 222 7.78 -25.82 4.30
N THR A 223 7.00 -25.38 3.32
CA THR A 223 7.40 -24.36 2.33
C THR A 223 7.73 -23.03 3.03
N LEU A 224 6.85 -22.54 3.92
CA LEU A 224 7.09 -21.27 4.63
C LEU A 224 8.32 -21.36 5.54
N ARG A 225 8.51 -22.46 6.27
CA ARG A 225 9.70 -22.67 7.11
C ARG A 225 10.99 -22.70 6.30
N ARG A 226 10.98 -23.27 5.08
CA ARG A 226 12.15 -23.24 4.19
C ARG A 226 12.48 -21.83 3.72
N ILE A 227 11.46 -21.06 3.35
CA ILE A 227 11.61 -19.65 2.95
C ILE A 227 12.23 -18.85 4.10
N LEU A 228 11.62 -18.89 5.28
CA LEU A 228 12.12 -18.20 6.47
C LEU A 228 13.54 -18.67 6.84
N GLY A 229 13.84 -19.96 6.71
CA GLY A 229 15.17 -20.51 6.97
C GLY A 229 16.26 -20.05 5.99
N VAL A 230 15.90 -19.67 4.76
CA VAL A 230 16.84 -19.04 3.82
C VAL A 230 17.03 -17.57 4.17
N ILE A 231 15.95 -16.83 4.44
CA ILE A 231 15.99 -15.42 4.86
C ILE A 231 16.79 -15.26 6.15
N ALA A 232 16.64 -16.20 7.11
CA ALA A 232 17.34 -16.18 8.39
C ALA A 232 18.86 -16.35 8.31
N LYS A 233 19.42 -16.57 7.12
CA LYS A 233 20.89 -16.54 6.91
C LYS A 233 21.44 -15.12 6.75
N GLU A 234 20.58 -14.20 6.32
CA GLU A 234 20.93 -12.81 6.01
C GLU A 234 20.32 -11.82 7.02
N LEU A 235 19.18 -12.17 7.64
CA LEU A 235 18.38 -11.32 8.50
C LEU A 235 18.00 -12.04 9.78
N GLU A 236 17.85 -11.30 10.87
CA GLU A 236 17.14 -11.80 12.05
C GLU A 236 15.65 -11.89 11.72
N VAL A 237 15.04 -13.06 11.97
CA VAL A 237 13.63 -13.36 11.68
C VAL A 237 12.90 -13.63 12.98
N GLU A 238 11.92 -12.81 13.29
CA GLU A 238 11.00 -13.01 14.41
C GLU A 238 9.60 -13.32 13.86
N VAL A 239 9.08 -14.52 14.17
CA VAL A 239 7.72 -14.93 13.79
C VAL A 239 6.80 -14.71 14.97
N GLU A 240 5.81 -13.84 14.83
CA GLU A 240 4.87 -13.47 15.88
C GLU A 240 3.67 -14.43 15.95
N ALA A 241 3.14 -14.80 14.77
CA ALA A 241 1.97 -15.66 14.69
C ALA A 241 1.96 -16.59 13.48
N TRP A 242 1.24 -17.70 13.61
CA TRP A 242 0.90 -18.65 12.53
C TRP A 242 -0.61 -18.79 12.42
N HIS A 243 -1.12 -18.73 11.19
CA HIS A 243 -2.55 -18.86 10.87
C HIS A 243 -2.76 -20.05 9.91
N ARG A 244 -3.92 -20.73 10.05
CA ARG A 244 -4.34 -21.88 9.23
C ARG A 244 -5.79 -21.71 8.83
#